data_5073b63d4500b90a3d9ddfecf9f034c9
#
_entry.id   5073b63d4500b90a3d9ddfecf9f034c9
#
_cell.length_a   1.000
_cell.length_b   1.000
_cell.length_c   1.000
_cell.angle_alpha   90.00
_cell.angle_beta   90.00
_cell.angle_gamma   90.00
#
_symmetry.space_group_name_H-M   'P 1'
#
loop_
_entity.id
_entity.type
_entity.pdbx_description
1 polymer ?
#
loop_
_entity_poly.entity_id
_entity_poly.type
_entity_poly.pdbx_seq_one_letter_code
_entity_poly.pdbx_strand_id
1 'polypeptide(L)'
;SDINRHGYGLTLGLHTRLDARVQQVVDQAHVGNIYVNRNQIGAVVGTQPFGGEGLSGTGPKAGGPLYLSRFCKQTPSEAPSAGSQHPAPGTEIETEELQAWLLAEEAPSEPIDPEKVDALLEQVSPVLPSVISDGVRNLTQLSAQMPGPTGESNHWKLYPRGNVLCLGPGVENLKMQAGQALALGNRALAVS
;
A
#
# COMPACT_ATOMS: atom_id res chain seq x y z
N SER A 1 8.00 18.09 -0.46
CA SER A 1 8.99 18.56 0.55
C SER A 1 10.37 18.01 0.25
N ASP A 2 11.44 18.60 0.78
CA ASP A 2 12.79 18.11 0.58
C ASP A 2 12.99 16.70 1.15
N ILE A 3 12.29 16.36 2.22
CA ILE A 3 12.28 15.02 2.83
C ILE A 3 11.87 13.96 1.81
N ASN A 4 10.74 14.14 1.14
CA ASN A 4 10.22 13.16 0.18
C ASN A 4 11.12 13.01 -1.06
N ARG A 5 11.79 14.10 -1.48
CA ARG A 5 12.62 14.11 -2.69
C ARG A 5 13.81 13.15 -2.63
N HIS A 6 14.29 12.80 -1.44
CA HIS A 6 15.40 11.86 -1.28
C HIS A 6 14.99 10.39 -1.43
N GLY A 7 13.70 10.09 -1.43
CA GLY A 7 13.16 8.74 -1.58
C GLY A 7 13.39 7.80 -0.39
N TYR A 8 14.06 8.27 0.67
CA TYR A 8 14.24 7.53 1.92
C TYR A 8 13.26 8.01 2.98
N GLY A 9 12.57 7.08 3.64
CA GLY A 9 11.60 7.41 4.68
C GLY A 9 11.52 6.34 5.76
N LEU A 10 12.49 6.29 6.67
CA LEU A 10 12.44 5.33 7.77
C LEU A 10 11.72 5.91 8.98
N THR A 11 12.27 6.97 9.57
CA THR A 11 11.71 7.62 10.76
C THR A 11 11.75 9.13 10.63
N LEU A 12 10.71 9.78 11.15
CA LEU A 12 10.60 11.24 11.26
C LEU A 12 10.20 11.61 12.68
N GLY A 13 10.96 12.49 13.33
CA GLY A 13 10.61 13.11 14.58
C GLY A 13 10.04 14.52 14.38
N LEU A 14 8.86 14.79 14.89
CA LEU A 14 8.21 16.10 14.83
C LEU A 14 7.95 16.62 16.25
N HIS A 15 8.41 17.83 16.55
CA HIS A 15 8.12 18.52 17.79
C HIS A 15 7.31 19.78 17.54
N THR A 16 6.04 19.79 17.94
CA THR A 16 5.13 20.92 17.77
C THR A 16 3.98 20.84 18.75
N ARG A 17 3.37 22.00 19.06
CA ARG A 17 2.14 22.11 19.87
C ARG A 17 0.90 22.35 18.99
N LEU A 18 1.06 22.38 17.68
CA LEU A 18 -0.02 22.69 16.72
C LEU A 18 -0.50 21.40 16.07
N ASP A 19 -1.69 20.94 16.44
CA ASP A 19 -2.27 19.71 15.89
C ASP A 19 -2.46 19.76 14.37
N ALA A 20 -2.84 20.93 13.83
CA ALA A 20 -2.94 21.12 12.39
C ALA A 20 -1.61 20.88 11.66
N ARG A 21 -0.48 21.21 12.29
CA ARG A 21 0.85 20.94 11.74
C ARG A 21 1.21 19.44 11.81
N VAL A 22 0.80 18.78 12.89
CA VAL A 22 0.95 17.33 13.02
C VAL A 22 0.25 16.66 11.85
N GLN A 23 -1.03 16.97 11.65
CA GLN A 23 -1.82 16.39 10.57
C GLN A 23 -1.21 16.68 9.19
N GLN A 24 -0.84 17.94 8.94
CA GLN A 24 -0.18 18.31 7.67
C GLN A 24 1.09 17.50 7.39
N VAL A 25 1.92 17.27 8.41
CA VAL A 25 3.15 16.48 8.23
C VAL A 25 2.84 15.01 8.02
N VAL A 26 1.91 14.45 8.79
CA VAL A 26 1.48 13.05 8.65
C VAL A 26 0.93 12.77 7.25
N ASP A 27 0.13 13.69 6.70
CA ASP A 27 -0.49 13.51 5.38
C ASP A 27 0.49 13.69 4.21
N GLN A 28 1.59 14.43 4.42
CA GLN A 28 2.52 14.79 3.34
C GLN A 28 3.88 14.08 3.39
N ALA A 29 4.25 13.49 4.52
CA ALA A 29 5.56 12.86 4.67
C ALA A 29 5.50 11.38 4.26
N HIS A 30 6.30 11.01 3.28
CA HIS A 30 6.47 9.61 2.86
C HIS A 30 7.51 8.95 3.77
N VAL A 31 7.11 8.65 4.99
CA VAL A 31 7.95 8.09 6.04
C VAL A 31 7.20 7.01 6.79
N GLY A 32 7.84 5.88 6.97
CA GLY A 32 7.20 4.72 7.59
C GLY A 32 6.81 4.91 9.05
N ASN A 33 7.63 5.60 9.85
CA ASN A 33 7.33 5.88 11.25
C ASN A 33 7.46 7.37 11.57
N ILE A 34 6.38 7.99 12.02
CA ILE A 34 6.35 9.39 12.44
C ILE A 34 6.11 9.46 13.94
N TYR A 35 7.05 10.08 14.65
CA TYR A 35 6.99 10.27 16.11
C TYR A 35 6.75 11.73 16.43
N VAL A 36 5.67 12.01 17.18
CA VAL A 36 5.27 13.37 17.56
C VAL A 36 5.53 13.60 19.02
N ASN A 37 6.27 14.67 19.32
CA ASN A 37 6.61 15.11 20.69
C ASN A 37 7.31 14.06 21.55
N ARG A 38 8.01 13.12 20.92
CA ARG A 38 8.87 12.11 21.57
C ARG A 38 10.13 11.87 20.73
N ASN A 39 11.08 11.15 21.29
CA ASN A 39 12.25 10.74 20.52
C ASN A 39 11.87 9.66 19.49
N GLN A 40 12.66 9.56 18.44
CA GLN A 40 12.46 8.60 17.33
C GLN A 40 13.30 7.31 17.50
N ILE A 41 13.75 7.03 18.73
CA ILE A 41 14.58 5.86 19.05
C ILE A 41 13.74 4.83 19.79
N GLY A 42 13.82 3.57 19.36
CA GLY A 42 13.21 2.45 20.07
C GLY A 42 11.72 2.30 19.83
N ALA A 43 11.38 1.62 18.73
CA ALA A 43 10.02 1.13 18.52
C ALA A 43 9.71 -0.05 19.45
N VAL A 44 8.48 -0.10 19.96
CA VAL A 44 7.99 -1.18 20.82
C VAL A 44 7.16 -2.15 19.98
N VAL A 45 7.51 -3.43 20.02
CA VAL A 45 6.78 -4.50 19.31
C VAL A 45 5.30 -4.51 19.71
N GLY A 46 4.42 -4.60 18.73
CA GLY A 46 2.97 -4.62 18.94
C GLY A 46 2.33 -3.24 19.22
N THR A 47 3.13 -2.25 19.61
CA THR A 47 2.67 -0.87 19.88
C THR A 47 3.05 0.06 18.73
N GLN A 48 4.27 -0.08 18.24
CA GLN A 48 4.85 0.76 17.18
C GLN A 48 5.50 -0.13 16.13
N PRO A 49 4.71 -0.69 15.18
CA PRO A 49 5.25 -1.42 14.07
C PRO A 49 6.32 -0.61 13.34
N PHE A 50 7.50 -1.20 13.11
CA PHE A 50 8.67 -0.49 12.62
C PHE A 50 9.03 -0.91 11.18
N GLY A 51 9.13 0.06 10.30
CA GLY A 51 9.53 -0.14 8.91
C GLY A 51 9.38 1.14 8.10
N GLY A 52 10.22 1.30 7.08
CA GLY A 52 10.28 2.48 6.24
C GLY A 52 9.39 2.42 5.01
N GLU A 53 9.41 3.51 4.25
CA GLU A 53 8.81 3.66 2.93
C GLU A 53 9.86 3.95 1.88
N GLY A 54 9.48 3.86 0.61
CA GLY A 54 10.38 4.10 -0.51
C GLY A 54 11.63 3.23 -0.46
N LEU A 55 12.79 3.83 -0.61
CA LEU A 55 14.11 3.15 -0.54
C LEU A 55 14.44 2.60 0.86
N SER A 56 13.71 3.02 1.89
CA SER A 56 13.82 2.47 3.24
C SER A 56 12.81 1.34 3.51
N GLY A 57 11.94 1.03 2.56
CA GLY A 57 10.90 0.01 2.72
C GLY A 57 11.42 -1.39 2.38
N THR A 58 11.18 -2.36 3.28
CA THR A 58 11.58 -3.76 3.08
C THR A 58 10.40 -4.73 3.13
N GLY A 59 9.18 -4.21 3.17
CA GLY A 59 7.94 -5.00 3.26
C GLY A 59 7.12 -4.66 4.50
N PRO A 60 6.30 -5.59 5.02
CA PRO A 60 5.49 -5.35 6.20
C PRO A 60 6.35 -4.93 7.40
N LYS A 61 5.84 -3.96 8.17
CA LYS A 61 6.54 -3.42 9.34
C LYS A 61 6.79 -4.49 10.39
N ALA A 62 8.00 -4.56 10.88
CA ALA A 62 8.41 -5.49 11.93
C ALA A 62 7.58 -5.25 13.21
N GLY A 63 7.11 -6.33 13.83
CA GLY A 63 6.23 -6.27 15.00
C GLY A 63 4.81 -5.77 14.71
N GLY A 64 4.45 -5.61 13.43
CA GLY A 64 3.12 -5.21 13.01
C GLY A 64 2.21 -6.39 12.64
N PRO A 65 0.91 -6.11 12.43
CA PRO A 65 -0.10 -7.15 12.21
C PRO A 65 0.13 -7.99 10.93
N LEU A 66 0.82 -7.44 9.94
CA LEU A 66 1.09 -8.13 8.67
C LEU A 66 2.46 -8.85 8.64
N TYR A 67 3.29 -8.70 9.68
CA TYR A 67 4.66 -9.21 9.64
C TYR A 67 4.74 -10.73 9.60
N LEU A 68 3.89 -11.41 10.34
CA LEU A 68 3.86 -12.88 10.40
C LEU A 68 3.50 -13.54 9.07
N SER A 69 2.76 -12.85 8.20
CA SER A 69 2.43 -13.36 6.87
C SER A 69 3.67 -13.67 6.01
N ARG A 70 4.81 -13.02 6.31
CA ARG A 70 6.09 -13.26 5.63
C ARG A 70 6.69 -14.64 5.93
N PHE A 71 6.29 -15.27 7.00
CA PHE A 71 6.78 -16.58 7.42
C PHE A 71 5.82 -17.73 7.07
N CYS A 72 4.63 -17.40 6.57
CA CYS A 72 3.70 -18.39 6.07
C CYS A 72 4.15 -18.87 4.69
N LYS A 73 4.19 -20.20 4.47
CA LYS A 73 4.26 -20.73 3.13
C LYS A 73 2.97 -20.37 2.43
N GLN A 74 3.05 -19.46 1.46
CA GLN A 74 1.99 -19.36 0.47
C GLN A 74 2.04 -20.66 -0.31
N THR A 75 1.03 -21.51 -0.16
CA THR A 75 0.79 -22.54 -1.15
C THR A 75 0.59 -21.77 -2.46
N PRO A 76 1.40 -22.01 -3.51
CA PRO A 76 1.08 -21.45 -4.79
C PRO A 76 -0.35 -21.91 -5.07
N SER A 77 -1.31 -21.02 -5.10
CA SER A 77 -2.56 -21.28 -5.77
C SER A 77 -2.13 -21.79 -7.12
N GLU A 78 -2.56 -22.99 -7.53
CA GLU A 78 -2.24 -23.51 -8.84
C GLU A 78 -2.52 -22.38 -9.81
N ALA A 79 -1.46 -21.77 -10.31
CA ALA A 79 -1.59 -20.75 -11.33
C ALA A 79 -2.34 -21.46 -12.44
N PRO A 80 -3.48 -20.94 -12.92
CA PRO A 80 -4.19 -21.55 -14.00
C PRO A 80 -3.14 -21.80 -15.09
N SER A 81 -2.94 -23.05 -15.45
CA SER A 81 -1.94 -23.46 -16.45
C SER A 81 -2.15 -22.54 -17.63
N ALA A 82 -1.15 -21.73 -17.92
CA ALA A 82 -1.17 -20.80 -19.03
C ALA A 82 -1.33 -21.61 -20.30
N GLY A 83 -2.56 -21.79 -20.72
CA GLY A 83 -2.85 -22.13 -22.10
C GLY A 83 -2.20 -21.04 -22.91
N SER A 84 -1.26 -21.41 -23.77
CA SER A 84 -0.54 -20.54 -24.67
C SER A 84 -1.51 -19.92 -25.69
N GLN A 85 -2.31 -18.97 -25.24
CA GLN A 85 -2.97 -18.06 -26.14
C GLN A 85 -2.06 -16.84 -26.26
N HIS A 86 -1.49 -16.67 -27.43
CA HIS A 86 -0.82 -15.43 -27.76
C HIS A 86 -1.80 -14.28 -27.47
N PRO A 87 -1.40 -13.27 -26.72
CA PRO A 87 -2.23 -12.10 -26.51
C PRO A 87 -2.54 -11.46 -27.86
N ALA A 88 -3.78 -10.97 -28.02
CA ALA A 88 -4.10 -10.12 -29.15
C ALA A 88 -3.11 -8.93 -29.15
N PRO A 89 -2.69 -8.43 -30.33
CA PRO A 89 -1.77 -7.31 -30.39
C PRO A 89 -2.36 -6.13 -29.63
N GLY A 90 -1.78 -5.84 -28.47
CA GLY A 90 -2.08 -4.66 -27.70
C GLY A 90 -1.45 -3.42 -28.35
N THR A 91 -1.85 -2.24 -27.92
CA THR A 91 -1.16 -1.01 -28.30
C THR A 91 0.24 -1.05 -27.67
N GLU A 92 1.28 -0.96 -28.48
CA GLU A 92 2.64 -0.83 -27.98
C GLU A 92 2.75 0.50 -27.19
N ILE A 93 3.21 0.42 -25.96
CA ILE A 93 3.47 1.59 -25.12
C ILE A 93 4.99 1.77 -25.11
N GLU A 94 5.44 2.94 -25.53
CA GLU A 94 6.85 3.29 -25.46
C GLU A 94 7.34 3.29 -24.01
N THR A 95 8.54 2.79 -23.77
CA THR A 95 9.11 2.67 -22.41
C THR A 95 9.19 4.02 -21.69
N GLU A 96 9.46 5.10 -22.44
CA GLU A 96 9.51 6.46 -21.91
C GLU A 96 8.12 6.95 -21.47
N GLU A 97 7.09 6.64 -22.24
CA GLU A 97 5.71 6.98 -21.92
C GLU A 97 5.23 6.22 -20.69
N LEU A 98 5.57 4.94 -20.57
CA LEU A 98 5.29 4.13 -19.39
C LEU A 98 5.99 4.68 -18.14
N GLN A 99 7.26 5.05 -18.25
CA GLN A 99 8.00 5.66 -17.14
C GLN A 99 7.39 7.00 -16.75
N ALA A 100 7.04 7.85 -17.71
CA ALA A 100 6.35 9.11 -17.46
C ALA A 100 5.03 8.89 -16.72
N TRP A 101 4.25 7.89 -17.11
CA TRP A 101 2.99 7.56 -16.42
C TRP A 101 3.22 7.07 -14.97
N LEU A 102 4.23 6.22 -14.74
CA LEU A 102 4.54 5.74 -13.40
C LEU A 102 5.01 6.86 -12.46
N LEU A 103 5.63 7.89 -13.00
CA LEU A 103 6.19 9.01 -12.24
C LEU A 103 5.27 10.23 -12.19
N ALA A 104 4.20 10.27 -13.00
CA ALA A 104 3.42 11.47 -13.28
C ALA A 104 2.56 11.98 -12.11
N GLU A 105 2.28 11.15 -11.10
CA GLU A 105 1.47 11.56 -9.96
C GLU A 105 2.04 11.03 -8.64
N GLU A 106 2.00 11.88 -7.63
CA GLU A 106 2.25 11.46 -6.25
C GLU A 106 1.19 10.43 -5.81
N ALA A 107 1.61 9.48 -5.00
CA ALA A 107 0.69 8.54 -4.37
C ALA A 107 -0.38 9.32 -3.58
N PRO A 108 -1.64 8.83 -3.53
CA PRO A 108 -2.66 9.47 -2.74
C PRO A 108 -2.21 9.65 -1.28
N SER A 109 -2.36 10.85 -0.75
CA SER A 109 -1.97 11.19 0.62
C SER A 109 -2.99 10.75 1.66
N GLU A 110 -4.18 10.34 1.23
CA GLU A 110 -5.23 9.87 2.12
C GLU A 110 -5.08 8.38 2.43
N PRO A 111 -5.28 7.98 3.70
CA PRO A 111 -5.33 6.57 4.07
C PRO A 111 -6.45 5.84 3.33
N ILE A 112 -6.29 4.54 3.17
CA ILE A 112 -7.33 3.68 2.61
C ILE A 112 -8.54 3.70 3.55
N ASP A 113 -9.69 4.11 3.00
CA ASP A 113 -10.97 4.15 3.70
C ASP A 113 -11.70 2.81 3.49
N PRO A 114 -11.97 2.02 4.55
CA PRO A 114 -12.64 0.74 4.42
C PRO A 114 -14.02 0.81 3.73
N GLU A 115 -14.79 1.87 3.97
CA GLU A 115 -16.11 2.02 3.33
C GLU A 115 -16.00 2.24 1.82
N LYS A 116 -15.01 3.02 1.39
CA LYS A 116 -14.72 3.20 -0.04
C LYS A 116 -14.23 1.92 -0.69
N VAL A 117 -13.45 1.12 0.03
CA VAL A 117 -12.96 -0.18 -0.45
C VAL A 117 -14.11 -1.14 -0.72
N ASP A 118 -15.08 -1.24 0.15
CA ASP A 118 -16.25 -2.11 -0.07
C ASP A 118 -17.02 -1.72 -1.32
N ALA A 119 -17.24 -0.43 -1.54
CA ALA A 119 -17.90 0.07 -2.76
C ALA A 119 -17.08 -0.23 -4.03
N LEU A 120 -15.75 -0.12 -3.97
CA LEU A 120 -14.87 -0.47 -5.08
C LEU A 120 -14.84 -1.99 -5.34
N LEU A 121 -14.83 -2.80 -4.29
CA LEU A 121 -14.89 -4.25 -4.39
C LEU A 121 -16.20 -4.73 -5.05
N GLU A 122 -17.33 -4.08 -4.79
CA GLU A 122 -18.59 -4.38 -5.47
C GLU A 122 -18.48 -4.12 -6.97
N GLN A 123 -17.83 -3.05 -7.38
CA GLN A 123 -17.64 -2.72 -8.80
C GLN A 123 -16.75 -3.71 -9.53
N VAL A 124 -15.71 -4.23 -8.86
CA VAL A 124 -14.76 -5.18 -9.46
C VAL A 124 -15.08 -6.65 -9.16
N SER A 125 -16.15 -6.93 -8.39
CA SER A 125 -16.55 -8.28 -8.00
C SER A 125 -16.73 -9.27 -9.17
N PRO A 126 -17.13 -8.86 -10.38
CA PRO A 126 -17.22 -9.78 -11.51
C PRO A 126 -15.88 -10.36 -11.96
N VAL A 127 -14.77 -9.73 -11.60
CA VAL A 127 -13.42 -10.11 -12.02
C VAL A 127 -12.52 -10.57 -10.88
N LEU A 128 -12.95 -10.39 -9.62
CA LEU A 128 -12.17 -10.79 -8.45
C LEU A 128 -12.76 -12.05 -7.79
N PRO A 129 -11.95 -13.10 -7.58
CA PRO A 129 -12.32 -14.23 -6.74
C PRO A 129 -12.65 -13.77 -5.30
N SER A 130 -13.64 -14.42 -4.67
CA SER A 130 -14.08 -14.08 -3.31
C SER A 130 -12.96 -14.10 -2.28
N VAL A 131 -12.04 -15.08 -2.37
CA VAL A 131 -10.87 -15.17 -1.49
C VAL A 131 -10.01 -13.91 -1.53
N ILE A 132 -9.88 -13.29 -2.71
CA ILE A 132 -9.10 -12.07 -2.88
C ILE A 132 -9.89 -10.86 -2.33
N SER A 133 -11.18 -10.78 -2.60
CA SER A 133 -12.05 -9.73 -2.06
C SER A 133 -12.07 -9.75 -0.53
N ASP A 134 -12.16 -10.94 0.07
CA ASP A 134 -12.09 -11.10 1.52
C ASP A 134 -10.70 -10.72 2.07
N GLY A 135 -9.64 -11.08 1.35
CA GLY A 135 -8.28 -10.67 1.69
C GLY A 135 -8.10 -9.15 1.71
N VAL A 136 -8.65 -8.45 0.71
CA VAL A 136 -8.64 -6.98 0.64
C VAL A 136 -9.44 -6.36 1.79
N ARG A 137 -10.65 -6.85 2.07
CA ARG A 137 -11.45 -6.39 3.22
C ARG A 137 -10.70 -6.56 4.53
N ASN A 138 -10.13 -7.73 4.78
CA ASN A 138 -9.37 -8.00 5.99
C ASN A 138 -8.16 -7.06 6.14
N LEU A 139 -7.45 -6.76 5.05
CA LEU A 139 -6.33 -5.82 5.07
C LEU A 139 -6.77 -4.40 5.45
N THR A 140 -7.89 -3.93 4.94
CA THR A 140 -8.37 -2.57 5.20
C THR A 140 -8.94 -2.39 6.60
N GLN A 141 -9.53 -3.45 7.18
CA GLN A 141 -9.99 -3.44 8.57
C GLN A 141 -8.84 -3.40 9.59
N LEU A 142 -7.62 -3.71 9.17
CA LEU A 142 -6.43 -3.63 10.03
C LEU A 142 -5.94 -2.20 10.31
N SER A 143 -6.55 -1.17 9.72
CA SER A 143 -6.27 0.22 10.06
C SER A 143 -6.73 0.47 11.49
N ALA A 144 -5.81 0.49 12.44
CA ALA A 144 -6.16 0.40 13.84
C ALA A 144 -5.40 1.40 14.72
N GLN A 145 -6.05 1.79 15.78
CA GLN A 145 -5.36 2.37 16.94
C GLN A 145 -4.58 1.23 17.63
N MET A 146 -3.28 1.36 17.68
CA MET A 146 -2.40 0.38 18.32
C MET A 146 -2.37 0.61 19.84
N PRO A 147 -2.15 -0.45 20.64
CA PRO A 147 -2.00 -0.28 22.07
C PRO A 147 -0.80 0.61 22.41
N GLY A 148 -0.85 1.27 23.55
CA GLY A 148 0.23 2.12 24.03
C GLY A 148 0.09 2.47 25.50
N PRO A 149 1.12 3.02 26.14
CA PRO A 149 1.05 3.49 27.51
C PRO A 149 0.13 4.71 27.63
N THR A 150 -0.29 5.02 28.85
CA THR A 150 -1.10 6.20 29.14
C THR A 150 -0.41 7.48 28.64
N GLY A 151 -1.13 8.28 27.86
CA GLY A 151 -0.62 9.52 27.27
C GLY A 151 0.02 9.39 25.89
N GLU A 152 0.10 8.16 25.34
CA GLU A 152 0.44 7.93 23.93
C GLU A 152 -0.80 7.53 23.12
N SER A 153 -0.84 7.98 21.86
CA SER A 153 -1.78 7.53 20.85
C SER A 153 -0.99 7.02 19.66
N ASN A 154 -1.13 5.74 19.35
CA ASN A 154 -0.41 5.07 18.27
C ASN A 154 -1.41 4.65 17.20
N HIS A 155 -1.20 5.12 15.97
CA HIS A 155 -2.06 4.82 14.83
C HIS A 155 -1.26 4.11 13.75
N TRP A 156 -1.81 3.04 13.23
CA TRP A 156 -1.31 2.34 12.06
C TRP A 156 -2.32 2.47 10.92
N LYS A 157 -1.85 2.89 9.76
CA LYS A 157 -2.71 3.15 8.60
C LYS A 157 -2.09 2.55 7.33
N LEU A 158 -2.95 2.18 6.40
CA LEU A 158 -2.58 1.79 5.03
C LEU A 158 -2.84 2.95 4.08
N TYR A 159 -1.93 3.13 3.12
CA TYR A 159 -2.05 4.11 2.05
C TYR A 159 -1.94 3.43 0.69
N PRO A 160 -2.66 3.93 -0.33
CA PRO A 160 -2.45 3.47 -1.69
C PRO A 160 -1.02 3.75 -2.14
N ARG A 161 -0.49 2.90 -3.00
CA ARG A 161 0.86 3.12 -3.59
C ARG A 161 0.86 4.14 -4.72
N GLY A 162 -0.29 4.49 -5.26
CA GLY A 162 -0.43 5.34 -6.44
C GLY A 162 -0.54 4.51 -7.71
N ASN A 163 0.41 4.59 -8.61
CA ASN A 163 0.37 3.90 -9.90
C ASN A 163 0.87 2.46 -9.77
N VAL A 164 0.08 1.50 -10.24
CA VAL A 164 0.38 0.06 -10.21
C VAL A 164 0.35 -0.49 -11.63
N LEU A 165 1.48 -1.06 -12.06
CA LEU A 165 1.60 -1.74 -13.34
C LEU A 165 1.20 -3.21 -13.19
N CYS A 166 0.22 -3.65 -13.98
CA CYS A 166 -0.29 -5.01 -14.01
C CYS A 166 0.18 -5.70 -15.29
N LEU A 167 0.93 -6.79 -15.16
CA LEU A 167 1.62 -7.44 -16.29
C LEU A 167 1.08 -8.83 -16.64
N GLY A 168 0.11 -9.33 -15.94
CA GLY A 168 -0.42 -10.66 -16.17
C GLY A 168 0.34 -11.78 -15.46
N PRO A 169 0.47 -12.98 -15.98
CA PRO A 169 0.27 -13.43 -17.37
C PRO A 169 -1.20 -13.64 -17.76
N GLY A 170 -1.54 -13.21 -18.95
CA GLY A 170 -2.85 -13.39 -19.57
C GLY A 170 -3.95 -12.48 -19.04
N VAL A 171 -5.04 -12.36 -19.80
CA VAL A 171 -6.11 -11.37 -19.58
C VAL A 171 -6.78 -11.53 -18.20
N GLU A 172 -7.03 -12.75 -17.75
CA GLU A 172 -7.71 -12.99 -16.47
C GLU A 172 -6.84 -12.55 -15.28
N ASN A 173 -5.53 -12.82 -15.30
CA ASN A 173 -4.62 -12.35 -14.27
C ASN A 173 -4.46 -10.81 -14.32
N LEU A 174 -4.44 -10.21 -15.50
CA LEU A 174 -4.44 -8.75 -15.65
C LEU A 174 -5.67 -8.11 -15.01
N LYS A 175 -6.87 -8.64 -15.30
CA LYS A 175 -8.12 -8.17 -14.69
C LYS A 175 -8.08 -8.28 -13.17
N MET A 176 -7.60 -9.42 -12.66
CA MET A 176 -7.49 -9.68 -11.24
C MET A 176 -6.50 -8.71 -10.56
N GLN A 177 -5.32 -8.49 -11.15
CA GLN A 177 -4.32 -7.55 -10.64
C GLN A 177 -4.85 -6.12 -10.66
N ALA A 178 -5.47 -5.70 -11.75
CA ALA A 178 -6.07 -4.37 -11.86
C ALA A 178 -7.22 -4.18 -10.86
N GLY A 179 -8.08 -5.18 -10.70
CA GLY A 179 -9.16 -5.16 -9.71
C GLY A 179 -8.66 -5.00 -8.28
N GLN A 180 -7.61 -5.72 -7.89
CA GLN A 180 -6.98 -5.57 -6.58
C GLN A 180 -6.37 -4.18 -6.38
N ALA A 181 -5.66 -3.67 -7.38
CA ALA A 181 -5.05 -2.34 -7.31
C ALA A 181 -6.12 -1.26 -7.13
N LEU A 182 -7.18 -1.30 -7.94
CA LEU A 182 -8.30 -0.35 -7.87
C LEU A 182 -9.04 -0.43 -6.55
N ALA A 183 -9.33 -1.64 -6.04
CA ALA A 183 -10.02 -1.84 -4.77
C ALA A 183 -9.25 -1.25 -3.57
N LEU A 184 -7.93 -1.16 -3.66
CA LEU A 184 -7.05 -0.54 -2.67
C LEU A 184 -6.76 0.94 -2.96
N GLY A 185 -7.57 1.60 -3.80
CA GLY A 185 -7.46 3.03 -4.09
C GLY A 185 -6.29 3.41 -4.99
N ASN A 186 -5.63 2.45 -5.62
CA ASN A 186 -4.55 2.71 -6.57
C ASN A 186 -5.09 2.99 -7.98
N ARG A 187 -4.24 3.57 -8.82
CA ARG A 187 -4.44 3.59 -10.27
C ARG A 187 -3.78 2.34 -10.87
N ALA A 188 -4.45 1.72 -11.83
CA ALA A 188 -3.95 0.51 -12.47
C ALA A 188 -3.72 0.73 -13.97
N LEU A 189 -2.56 0.33 -14.45
CA LEU A 189 -2.26 0.21 -15.88
C LEU A 189 -2.05 -1.26 -16.19
N ALA A 190 -2.93 -1.82 -17.01
CA ALA A 190 -2.81 -3.21 -17.49
C ALA A 190 -2.09 -3.22 -18.84
N VAL A 191 -1.00 -3.97 -18.92
CA VAL A 191 -0.20 -4.14 -20.14
C VAL A 191 -0.18 -5.61 -20.48
N SER A 192 -0.63 -5.96 -21.69
CA SER A 192 -0.74 -7.34 -22.19
C SER A 192 0.27 -7.61 -23.30
#